data_221a7ae3ca390bbe531d86ae9d44e81d
#
_entry.id   221a7ae3ca390bbe531d86ae9d44e81d
#
_cell.length_a   1.000
_cell.length_b   1.000
_cell.length_c   1.000
_cell.angle_alpha   90.00
_cell.angle_beta   90.00
_cell.angle_gamma   90.00
#
_symmetry.space_group_name_H-M   'P 1'
#
loop_
_entity.id
_entity.type
_entity.pdbx_description
1 polymer ?
#
loop_
_entity_poly.entity_id
_entity_poly.type
_entity_poly.pdbx_seq_one_letter_code
_entity_poly.pdbx_strand_id
1 'polypeptide(L)'
;MIFDYQKKYDIAISGAGIAGISAALAAARRGHKVVLLEKQTLIGGLATSGLIYIYLPLCDGNGTQVSFGITEELLRISTEFSPFDIPEKWNGPAKSRALQQERYQCEFSPAGFILSLDKLLRNAGVDLWLDTRVCAVQKASDGKIIALEVENCSGRGRIAAGYFVDATGDATLIRRAGGKTETDENTHSLWMIQTSPEEKKPFPFTDSINIAPFGGKKVEGDARDAKVHSTFIRESWNTAREYYKYAYDSGKSSRYNHYPLHLPAMVQLRKIACINGVESLESESEWKHYDSSVGLYADWRGCGMVYETPYGSLIPADVRGIFAAGRCICTRGDAWEAYRVIPAAAMTGEIAGVGASLAVARKCDALDLSPEDLRRELRKNNFKFYFEEVGLDPDQYRREK
;
A
#
# COMPACT_ATOMS: atom_id res chain seq x y z
N MET A 1 -13.93 30.43 8.14
CA MET A 1 -12.71 29.89 8.80
C MET A 1 -11.52 30.57 8.14
N ILE A 2 -10.55 31.06 8.92
CA ILE A 2 -9.36 31.73 8.40
C ILE A 2 -8.27 30.64 8.26
N PHE A 3 -7.58 30.58 7.12
CA PHE A 3 -6.45 29.72 6.86
C PHE A 3 -5.17 30.55 6.83
N ASP A 4 -4.09 30.04 7.43
CA ASP A 4 -2.78 30.68 7.40
C ASP A 4 -2.17 30.67 5.98
N TYR A 5 -2.52 29.64 5.21
CA TYR A 5 -2.13 29.52 3.80
C TYR A 5 -3.14 28.75 2.95
N GLN A 6 -3.08 28.95 1.64
CA GLN A 6 -3.86 28.23 0.65
C GLN A 6 -2.99 27.83 -0.55
N LYS A 7 -3.16 26.62 -1.04
CA LYS A 7 -2.46 26.10 -2.23
C LYS A 7 -3.44 25.44 -3.18
N LYS A 8 -3.05 25.36 -4.46
CA LYS A 8 -3.84 24.72 -5.51
C LYS A 8 -2.98 23.80 -6.35
N TYR A 9 -3.51 22.61 -6.60
CA TYR A 9 -2.91 21.54 -7.39
C TYR A 9 -3.93 20.98 -8.39
N ASP A 10 -3.46 20.17 -9.33
CA ASP A 10 -4.35 19.39 -10.19
C ASP A 10 -4.85 18.16 -9.41
N ILE A 11 -3.95 17.50 -8.70
CA ILE A 11 -4.27 16.30 -7.92
C ILE A 11 -3.64 16.39 -6.53
N ALA A 12 -4.43 16.09 -5.49
CA ALA A 12 -3.96 15.99 -4.11
C ALA A 12 -4.14 14.57 -3.59
N ILE A 13 -3.05 14.01 -3.06
CA ILE A 13 -2.97 12.63 -2.56
C ILE A 13 -2.66 12.66 -1.07
N SER A 14 -3.43 11.95 -0.27
CA SER A 14 -3.18 11.83 1.17
C SER A 14 -2.68 10.44 1.55
N GLY A 15 -1.54 10.42 2.24
CA GLY A 15 -0.80 9.23 2.64
C GLY A 15 0.34 8.92 1.68
N ALA A 16 1.59 9.14 2.12
CA ALA A 16 2.80 8.76 1.36
C ALA A 16 3.26 7.33 1.71
N GLY A 17 2.31 6.39 1.87
CA GLY A 17 2.56 4.97 1.77
C GLY A 17 2.80 4.56 0.31
N ILE A 18 3.07 3.30 0.07
CA ILE A 18 3.38 2.79 -1.28
C ILE A 18 2.28 3.15 -2.30
N ALA A 19 1.00 3.04 -1.93
CA ALA A 19 -0.11 3.41 -2.82
C ALA A 19 -0.09 4.90 -3.21
N GLY A 20 0.11 5.79 -2.22
CA GLY A 20 0.14 7.23 -2.49
C GLY A 20 1.36 7.65 -3.29
N ILE A 21 2.52 7.04 -3.06
CA ILE A 21 3.73 7.26 -3.85
C ILE A 21 3.49 6.83 -5.30
N SER A 22 2.92 5.64 -5.53
CA SER A 22 2.60 5.15 -6.87
C SER A 22 1.59 6.04 -7.59
N ALA A 23 0.55 6.50 -6.88
CA ALA A 23 -0.44 7.43 -7.44
C ALA A 23 0.20 8.77 -7.80
N ALA A 24 1.09 9.30 -6.96
CA ALA A 24 1.79 10.55 -7.19
C ALA A 24 2.71 10.47 -8.42
N LEU A 25 3.49 9.39 -8.53
CA LEU A 25 4.35 9.13 -9.68
C LEU A 25 3.54 9.01 -10.96
N ALA A 26 2.46 8.23 -10.93
CA ALA A 26 1.60 8.03 -12.10
C ALA A 26 0.98 9.34 -12.59
N ALA A 27 0.54 10.21 -11.69
CA ALA A 27 -0.05 11.50 -12.02
C ALA A 27 1.01 12.54 -12.45
N ALA A 28 2.13 12.66 -11.72
CA ALA A 28 3.18 13.62 -12.03
C ALA A 28 3.86 13.33 -13.37
N ARG A 29 4.12 12.06 -13.70
CA ARG A 29 4.66 11.64 -15.00
C ARG A 29 3.73 11.91 -16.19
N ARG A 30 2.45 12.23 -15.92
CA ARG A 30 1.47 12.71 -16.93
C ARG A 30 1.37 14.22 -17.01
N GLY A 31 2.28 14.94 -16.33
CA GLY A 31 2.39 16.40 -16.38
C GLY A 31 1.45 17.16 -15.45
N HIS A 32 0.79 16.48 -14.50
CA HIS A 32 -0.06 17.13 -13.52
C HIS A 32 0.75 17.72 -12.36
N LYS A 33 0.30 18.84 -11.82
CA LYS A 33 0.81 19.42 -10.58
C LYS A 33 0.24 18.62 -9.40
N VAL A 34 1.09 17.80 -8.75
CA VAL A 34 0.69 16.86 -7.72
C VAL A 34 1.25 17.28 -6.37
N VAL A 35 0.41 17.24 -5.32
CA VAL A 35 0.85 17.26 -3.93
C VAL A 35 0.62 15.90 -3.28
N LEU A 36 1.62 15.41 -2.55
CA LEU A 36 1.56 14.22 -1.73
C LEU A 36 1.71 14.61 -0.25
N LEU A 37 0.64 14.37 0.54
CA LEU A 37 0.55 14.77 1.95
C LEU A 37 0.79 13.55 2.85
N GLU A 38 1.72 13.67 3.80
CA GLU A 38 2.03 12.61 4.76
C GLU A 38 2.03 13.17 6.20
N LYS A 39 1.31 12.48 7.09
CA LYS A 39 1.21 12.84 8.51
C LYS A 39 2.47 12.53 9.34
N GLN A 40 3.36 11.71 8.80
CA GLN A 40 4.63 11.34 9.42
C GLN A 40 5.78 12.11 8.76
N THR A 41 6.98 11.99 9.35
CA THR A 41 8.22 12.52 8.79
C THR A 41 8.94 11.53 7.86
N LEU A 42 8.41 10.32 7.71
CA LEU A 42 8.95 9.26 6.87
C LEU A 42 7.89 8.79 5.86
N ILE A 43 8.33 8.48 4.65
CA ILE A 43 7.51 7.95 3.56
C ILE A 43 7.60 6.43 3.45
N GLY A 44 6.71 5.79 2.68
CA GLY A 44 6.65 4.34 2.46
C GLY A 44 5.64 3.61 3.36
N GLY A 45 5.12 4.27 4.40
CA GLY A 45 4.06 3.74 5.27
C GLY A 45 4.47 2.44 5.98
N LEU A 46 3.64 1.38 5.91
CA LEU A 46 3.92 0.10 6.58
C LEU A 46 5.22 -0.56 6.08
N ALA A 47 5.62 -0.34 4.83
CA ALA A 47 6.86 -0.88 4.27
C ALA A 47 8.10 -0.33 4.98
N THR A 48 8.05 0.90 5.47
CA THR A 48 9.18 1.61 6.08
C THR A 48 8.95 1.91 7.55
N SER A 49 8.07 2.86 7.88
CA SER A 49 7.71 3.22 9.26
C SER A 49 7.06 2.07 10.04
N GLY A 50 6.40 1.14 9.34
CA GLY A 50 5.83 -0.06 9.90
C GLY A 50 6.77 -1.27 9.93
N LEU A 51 7.99 -1.15 9.40
CA LEU A 51 9.03 -2.18 9.38
C LEU A 51 8.61 -3.52 8.74
N ILE A 52 7.70 -3.48 7.76
CA ILE A 52 7.30 -4.66 6.97
C ILE A 52 8.11 -4.67 5.69
N TYR A 53 9.34 -5.10 5.80
CA TYR A 53 10.42 -4.95 4.82
C TYR A 53 10.49 -6.07 3.78
N ILE A 54 9.38 -6.71 3.46
CA ILE A 54 9.28 -7.74 2.42
C ILE A 54 8.41 -7.20 1.28
N TYR A 55 9.02 -7.02 0.11
CA TYR A 55 8.29 -6.78 -1.12
C TYR A 55 7.79 -8.13 -1.64
N LEU A 56 6.51 -8.39 -1.45
CA LEU A 56 5.87 -9.66 -1.76
C LEU A 56 5.80 -9.92 -3.28
N PRO A 57 5.47 -11.16 -3.73
CA PRO A 57 5.67 -11.55 -5.12
C PRO A 57 4.88 -10.74 -6.15
N LEU A 58 5.52 -10.50 -7.31
CA LEU A 58 4.89 -9.99 -8.53
C LEU A 58 4.46 -11.13 -9.48
N CYS A 59 4.69 -12.37 -9.09
CA CYS A 59 4.39 -13.57 -9.88
C CYS A 59 3.39 -14.47 -9.16
N ASP A 60 2.74 -15.33 -9.93
CA ASP A 60 1.75 -16.32 -9.48
C ASP A 60 2.34 -17.46 -8.63
N GLY A 61 3.65 -17.50 -8.42
CA GLY A 61 4.35 -18.60 -7.75
C GLY A 61 4.65 -19.81 -8.64
N ASN A 62 4.15 -19.84 -9.87
CA ASN A 62 4.42 -20.87 -10.89
C ASN A 62 5.31 -20.36 -12.05
N GLY A 63 5.92 -19.19 -11.87
CA GLY A 63 6.87 -18.61 -12.83
C GLY A 63 6.26 -17.56 -13.78
N THR A 64 4.99 -17.20 -13.62
CA THR A 64 4.33 -16.19 -14.43
C THR A 64 4.27 -14.86 -13.69
N GLN A 65 4.88 -13.80 -14.23
CA GLN A 65 4.70 -12.44 -13.70
C GLN A 65 3.31 -11.93 -14.05
N VAL A 66 2.60 -11.38 -13.08
CA VAL A 66 1.24 -10.85 -13.24
C VAL A 66 1.14 -9.36 -12.92
N SER A 67 2.03 -8.81 -12.10
CA SER A 67 2.06 -7.39 -11.74
C SER A 67 3.24 -6.68 -12.40
N PHE A 68 3.00 -5.50 -12.97
CA PHE A 68 3.93 -4.73 -13.81
C PHE A 68 3.92 -3.24 -13.43
N GLY A 69 4.52 -2.39 -14.26
CA GLY A 69 4.49 -0.93 -14.11
C GLY A 69 5.27 -0.43 -12.90
N ILE A 70 4.73 0.57 -12.21
CA ILE A 70 5.35 1.14 -10.99
C ILE A 70 5.54 0.07 -9.92
N THR A 71 4.71 -0.95 -9.87
CA THR A 71 4.84 -2.07 -8.94
C THR A 71 6.19 -2.77 -9.09
N GLU A 72 6.62 -3.06 -10.30
CA GLU A 72 7.93 -3.66 -10.58
C GLU A 72 9.07 -2.65 -10.37
N GLU A 73 8.88 -1.40 -10.79
CA GLU A 73 9.87 -0.34 -10.57
C GLU A 73 10.19 -0.17 -9.09
N LEU A 74 9.18 -0.14 -8.22
CA LEU A 74 9.37 0.00 -6.76
C LEU A 74 10.07 -1.23 -6.15
N LEU A 75 9.77 -2.44 -6.63
CA LEU A 75 10.50 -3.63 -6.20
C LEU A 75 11.98 -3.50 -6.54
N ARG A 76 12.30 -3.09 -7.76
CA ARG A 76 13.70 -2.96 -8.20
C ARG A 76 14.47 -1.91 -7.42
N ILE A 77 13.90 -0.74 -7.15
CA ILE A 77 14.59 0.31 -6.39
C ILE A 77 14.65 0.02 -4.89
N SER A 78 13.84 -0.91 -4.36
CA SER A 78 13.88 -1.26 -2.94
C SER A 78 15.20 -1.88 -2.50
N THR A 79 15.98 -2.43 -3.45
CA THR A 79 17.29 -3.03 -3.22
C THR A 79 18.47 -2.05 -3.45
N GLU A 80 18.24 -0.83 -3.97
CA GLU A 80 19.31 0.12 -4.35
C GLU A 80 20.25 0.44 -3.17
N PHE A 81 19.71 0.61 -1.95
CA PHE A 81 20.47 0.85 -0.72
C PHE A 81 20.17 -0.23 0.33
N SER A 82 20.25 -1.49 -0.08
CA SER A 82 19.85 -2.63 0.72
C SER A 82 20.86 -3.78 0.55
N PRO A 83 21.11 -4.59 1.59
CA PRO A 83 21.97 -5.77 1.47
C PRO A 83 21.27 -6.97 0.84
N PHE A 84 20.10 -6.77 0.24
CA PHE A 84 19.31 -7.81 -0.40
C PHE A 84 19.31 -7.65 -1.92
N ASP A 85 19.18 -8.77 -2.64
CA ASP A 85 19.12 -8.80 -4.09
C ASP A 85 17.77 -9.36 -4.56
N ILE A 86 17.38 -8.92 -5.75
CA ILE A 86 16.31 -9.58 -6.50
C ILE A 86 16.85 -10.93 -6.96
N PRO A 87 16.08 -12.04 -6.85
CA PRO A 87 16.51 -13.34 -7.31
C PRO A 87 17.00 -13.29 -8.76
N GLU A 88 18.21 -13.83 -9.03
CA GLU A 88 18.94 -13.69 -10.30
C GLU A 88 18.09 -14.07 -11.54
N LYS A 89 17.26 -15.09 -11.39
CA LYS A 89 16.36 -15.56 -12.45
C LYS A 89 15.35 -14.52 -12.93
N TRP A 90 15.07 -13.49 -12.12
CA TRP A 90 14.18 -12.38 -12.46
C TRP A 90 14.92 -11.15 -13.02
N ASN A 91 16.26 -11.20 -13.08
CA ASN A 91 17.09 -10.10 -13.60
C ASN A 91 17.41 -10.22 -15.09
N GLY A 92 17.08 -11.35 -15.74
CA GLY A 92 17.38 -11.60 -17.15
C GLY A 92 16.26 -11.22 -18.12
N PRO A 93 16.57 -11.10 -19.43
CA PRO A 93 15.57 -10.79 -20.47
C PRO A 93 14.60 -11.96 -20.75
N ALA A 94 14.95 -13.18 -20.38
CA ALA A 94 14.13 -14.38 -20.59
C ALA A 94 13.63 -14.89 -19.24
N LYS A 95 12.43 -14.51 -18.87
CA LYS A 95 11.70 -15.09 -17.74
C LYS A 95 11.29 -16.51 -18.13
N SER A 96 12.07 -17.49 -17.73
CA SER A 96 11.82 -18.90 -18.06
C SER A 96 10.86 -19.51 -17.04
N ARG A 97 9.96 -20.40 -17.51
CA ARG A 97 9.10 -21.24 -16.64
C ARG A 97 9.88 -22.14 -15.66
N ALA A 98 11.19 -22.25 -15.78
CA ALA A 98 12.08 -22.94 -14.84
C ALA A 98 12.17 -22.25 -13.45
N LEU A 99 11.37 -21.18 -13.21
CA LEU A 99 11.31 -20.36 -12.01
C LEU A 99 10.26 -20.83 -11.00
N GLN A 100 9.73 -22.03 -11.15
CA GLN A 100 8.61 -22.57 -10.34
C GLN A 100 8.83 -22.61 -8.82
N GLN A 101 9.98 -22.25 -8.31
CA GLN A 101 10.26 -22.28 -6.87
C GLN A 101 10.85 -20.97 -6.34
N GLU A 102 11.23 -20.03 -7.19
CA GLU A 102 11.73 -18.71 -6.80
C GLU A 102 10.73 -17.65 -7.14
N ARG A 103 10.12 -17.06 -6.12
CA ARG A 103 9.16 -15.97 -6.31
C ARG A 103 9.86 -14.67 -6.67
N TYR A 104 9.23 -13.86 -7.52
CA TYR A 104 9.68 -12.51 -7.84
C TYR A 104 9.37 -11.56 -6.69
N GLN A 105 10.17 -11.66 -5.63
CA GLN A 105 10.06 -10.91 -4.37
C GLN A 105 11.45 -10.62 -3.82
N CYS A 106 11.56 -9.65 -2.92
CA CYS A 106 12.80 -9.42 -2.17
C CYS A 106 12.52 -8.83 -0.79
N GLU A 107 13.45 -9.01 0.12
CA GLU A 107 13.54 -8.20 1.32
C GLU A 107 14.26 -6.89 0.99
N PHE A 108 14.11 -5.87 1.84
CA PHE A 108 14.77 -4.58 1.62
C PHE A 108 15.07 -3.87 2.95
N SER A 109 16.03 -2.95 2.93
CA SER A 109 16.26 -2.03 4.04
C SER A 109 15.16 -0.97 4.06
N PRO A 110 14.37 -0.83 5.15
CA PRO A 110 13.35 0.24 5.25
C PRO A 110 13.94 1.64 5.06
N ALA A 111 15.11 1.90 5.64
CA ALA A 111 15.80 3.19 5.48
C ALA A 111 16.32 3.39 4.06
N GLY A 112 16.93 2.34 3.47
CA GLY A 112 17.38 2.38 2.08
C GLY A 112 16.23 2.65 1.11
N PHE A 113 15.08 2.01 1.31
CA PHE A 113 13.93 2.21 0.46
C PHE A 113 13.36 3.64 0.54
N ILE A 114 13.36 4.28 1.73
CA ILE A 114 12.99 5.70 1.86
C ILE A 114 13.86 6.58 0.96
N LEU A 115 15.18 6.35 0.93
CA LEU A 115 16.10 7.15 0.11
C LEU A 115 15.80 7.00 -1.39
N SER A 116 15.55 5.77 -1.85
CA SER A 116 15.18 5.50 -3.25
C SER A 116 13.82 6.10 -3.61
N LEU A 117 12.82 6.01 -2.71
CA LEU A 117 11.48 6.59 -2.92
C LEU A 117 11.53 8.13 -2.99
N ASP A 118 12.28 8.80 -2.12
CA ASP A 118 12.45 10.26 -2.16
C ASP A 118 13.10 10.73 -3.46
N LYS A 119 14.18 10.06 -3.87
CA LYS A 119 14.84 10.31 -5.16
C LYS A 119 13.86 10.20 -6.33
N LEU A 120 13.01 9.17 -6.32
CA LEU A 120 12.03 8.94 -7.37
C LEU A 120 10.95 10.03 -7.41
N LEU A 121 10.42 10.42 -6.25
CA LEU A 121 9.42 11.49 -6.13
C LEU A 121 9.97 12.85 -6.57
N ARG A 122 11.21 13.20 -6.17
CA ARG A 122 11.88 14.43 -6.60
C ARG A 122 12.07 14.48 -8.11
N ASN A 123 12.54 13.39 -8.70
CA ASN A 123 12.74 13.30 -10.15
C ASN A 123 11.42 13.43 -10.94
N ALA A 124 10.31 13.01 -10.37
CA ALA A 124 8.99 13.17 -10.95
C ALA A 124 8.35 14.56 -10.70
N GLY A 125 8.99 15.43 -9.90
CA GLY A 125 8.49 16.76 -9.57
C GLY A 125 7.26 16.76 -8.64
N VAL A 126 7.11 15.73 -7.80
CA VAL A 126 6.03 15.65 -6.81
C VAL A 126 6.32 16.62 -5.66
N ASP A 127 5.35 17.45 -5.31
CA ASP A 127 5.42 18.33 -4.14
C ASP A 127 5.05 17.50 -2.88
N LEU A 128 6.07 17.05 -2.15
CA LEU A 128 5.92 16.20 -0.96
C LEU A 128 5.89 17.07 0.30
N TRP A 129 4.80 16.95 1.07
CA TRP A 129 4.63 17.61 2.36
C TRP A 129 4.58 16.60 3.50
N LEU A 130 5.63 16.55 4.28
CA LEU A 130 5.76 15.73 5.48
C LEU A 130 5.17 16.46 6.70
N ASP A 131 4.94 15.71 7.79
CA ASP A 131 4.33 16.22 9.04
C ASP A 131 3.09 17.08 8.76
N THR A 132 2.30 16.66 7.77
CA THR A 132 1.11 17.38 7.31
C THR A 132 -0.11 16.47 7.42
N ARG A 133 -0.97 16.77 8.37
CA ARG A 133 -2.16 15.99 8.67
C ARG A 133 -3.41 16.60 8.02
N VAL A 134 -4.14 15.80 7.25
CA VAL A 134 -5.47 16.21 6.78
C VAL A 134 -6.45 16.15 7.95
N CYS A 135 -7.09 17.28 8.24
CA CYS A 135 -8.02 17.45 9.36
C CYS A 135 -9.49 17.45 8.94
N ALA A 136 -9.80 18.00 7.77
CA ALA A 136 -11.15 18.04 7.22
C ALA A 136 -11.15 17.99 5.70
N VAL A 137 -12.34 17.77 5.13
CA VAL A 137 -12.60 17.75 3.70
C VAL A 137 -13.69 18.75 3.39
N GLN A 138 -13.48 19.60 2.38
CA GLN A 138 -14.49 20.54 1.88
C GLN A 138 -15.14 19.96 0.63
N LYS A 139 -16.47 20.06 0.56
CA LYS A 139 -17.28 19.60 -0.57
C LYS A 139 -18.01 20.77 -1.21
N ALA A 140 -18.22 20.69 -2.53
CA ALA A 140 -19.14 21.55 -3.25
C ALA A 140 -20.61 21.16 -2.96
N SER A 141 -21.55 21.93 -3.45
CA SER A 141 -22.99 21.69 -3.26
C SER A 141 -23.48 20.37 -3.86
N ASP A 142 -22.79 19.84 -4.87
CA ASP A 142 -23.05 18.55 -5.52
C ASP A 142 -22.40 17.35 -4.80
N GLY A 143 -21.76 17.61 -3.65
CA GLY A 143 -21.09 16.60 -2.83
C GLY A 143 -19.67 16.23 -3.26
N LYS A 144 -19.15 16.76 -4.37
CA LYS A 144 -17.78 16.52 -4.85
C LYS A 144 -16.76 17.17 -3.91
N ILE A 145 -15.67 16.46 -3.61
CA ILE A 145 -14.56 17.03 -2.84
C ILE A 145 -13.86 18.12 -3.69
N ILE A 146 -13.58 19.28 -3.06
CA ILE A 146 -12.93 20.43 -3.72
C ILE A 146 -11.67 20.90 -2.99
N ALA A 147 -11.50 20.58 -1.72
CA ALA A 147 -10.29 20.91 -0.96
C ALA A 147 -10.14 20.05 0.29
N LEU A 148 -8.91 19.97 0.76
CA LEU A 148 -8.53 19.41 2.05
C LEU A 148 -8.12 20.53 2.99
N GLU A 149 -8.49 20.42 4.26
CA GLU A 149 -7.93 21.23 5.33
C GLU A 149 -6.82 20.44 6.01
N VAL A 150 -5.68 21.06 6.15
CA VAL A 150 -4.47 20.43 6.71
C VAL A 150 -3.93 21.21 7.88
N GLU A 151 -3.19 20.53 8.76
CA GLU A 151 -2.47 21.13 9.88
C GLU A 151 -1.02 20.66 9.83
N ASN A 152 -0.08 21.60 9.98
CA ASN A 152 1.35 21.34 10.09
C ASN A 152 2.06 22.50 10.82
N CYS A 153 3.40 22.49 10.88
CA CYS A 153 4.19 23.53 11.55
C CYS A 153 3.97 24.97 11.01
N SER A 154 3.41 25.11 9.80
CA SER A 154 3.06 26.43 9.21
C SER A 154 1.64 26.87 9.57
N GLY A 155 0.93 26.13 10.43
CA GLY A 155 -0.45 26.40 10.82
C GLY A 155 -1.47 25.64 9.96
N ARG A 156 -2.69 26.16 9.94
CA ARG A 156 -3.83 25.55 9.25
C ARG A 156 -3.89 25.98 7.79
N GLY A 157 -3.81 25.01 6.91
CA GLY A 157 -3.80 25.23 5.47
C GLY A 157 -5.03 24.69 4.76
N ARG A 158 -5.27 25.24 3.56
CA ARG A 158 -6.27 24.76 2.60
C ARG A 158 -5.59 24.33 1.31
N ILE A 159 -5.77 23.07 0.93
CA ILE A 159 -5.24 22.47 -0.29
C ILE A 159 -6.40 22.18 -1.25
N ALA A 160 -6.58 23.02 -2.26
CA ALA A 160 -7.57 22.81 -3.31
C ALA A 160 -6.98 21.94 -4.44
N ALA A 161 -7.77 21.04 -5.01
CA ALA A 161 -7.36 20.27 -6.18
C ALA A 161 -8.53 19.94 -7.10
N GLY A 162 -8.20 19.58 -8.34
CA GLY A 162 -9.18 19.13 -9.33
C GLY A 162 -9.69 17.72 -9.03
N TYR A 163 -8.84 16.86 -8.45
CA TYR A 163 -9.16 15.50 -8.03
C TYR A 163 -8.33 15.05 -6.83
N PHE A 164 -8.79 14.00 -6.14
CA PHE A 164 -8.16 13.51 -4.91
C PHE A 164 -7.90 12.00 -4.96
N VAL A 165 -6.90 11.55 -4.16
CA VAL A 165 -6.66 10.12 -3.92
C VAL A 165 -6.52 9.90 -2.41
N ASP A 166 -7.33 9.00 -1.86
CA ASP A 166 -7.18 8.49 -0.49
C ASP A 166 -6.27 7.26 -0.50
N ALA A 167 -5.00 7.47 -0.13
CA ALA A 167 -3.98 6.44 0.02
C ALA A 167 -3.55 6.29 1.50
N THR A 168 -4.41 6.74 2.43
CA THR A 168 -4.10 6.74 3.87
C THR A 168 -4.02 5.34 4.49
N GLY A 169 -4.56 4.34 3.77
CA GLY A 169 -4.63 2.95 4.21
C GLY A 169 -5.68 2.69 5.30
N ASP A 170 -6.42 3.73 5.69
CA ASP A 170 -7.53 3.69 6.64
C ASP A 170 -8.75 4.51 6.16
N ALA A 171 -8.78 4.85 4.86
CA ALA A 171 -9.82 5.63 4.20
C ALA A 171 -10.14 6.96 4.90
N THR A 172 -9.11 7.64 5.42
CA THR A 172 -9.28 8.87 6.22
C THR A 172 -10.02 9.98 5.46
N LEU A 173 -9.69 10.24 4.17
CA LEU A 173 -10.35 11.29 3.41
C LEU A 173 -11.81 10.96 3.15
N ILE A 174 -12.08 9.72 2.74
CA ILE A 174 -13.43 9.24 2.43
C ILE A 174 -14.30 9.28 3.68
N ARG A 175 -13.79 8.81 4.82
CA ARG A 175 -14.48 8.90 6.12
C ARG A 175 -14.76 10.34 6.53
N ARG A 176 -13.80 11.26 6.35
CA ARG A 176 -13.97 12.70 6.64
C ARG A 176 -14.93 13.39 5.68
N ALA A 177 -15.09 12.87 4.49
CA ALA A 177 -16.10 13.30 3.54
C ALA A 177 -17.51 12.74 3.85
N GLY A 178 -17.64 11.87 4.85
CA GLY A 178 -18.88 11.23 5.26
C GLY A 178 -19.17 9.92 4.52
N GLY A 179 -18.20 9.37 3.80
CA GLY A 179 -18.32 8.08 3.12
C GLY A 179 -18.34 6.90 4.10
N LYS A 180 -19.05 5.86 3.71
CA LYS A 180 -19.17 4.62 4.47
C LYS A 180 -17.92 3.77 4.33
N THR A 181 -17.52 3.13 5.42
CA THR A 181 -16.38 2.22 5.44
C THR A 181 -16.66 1.03 6.34
N GLU A 182 -16.05 -0.10 6.01
CA GLU A 182 -16.10 -1.32 6.81
C GLU A 182 -14.73 -1.55 7.47
N THR A 183 -14.71 -2.29 8.58
CA THR A 183 -13.52 -2.78 9.27
C THR A 183 -13.57 -4.30 9.37
N ASP A 184 -12.44 -4.93 9.60
CA ASP A 184 -12.39 -6.38 9.79
C ASP A 184 -11.46 -6.73 10.96
N GLU A 185 -11.44 -7.99 11.35
CA GLU A 185 -10.65 -8.49 12.46
C GLU A 185 -9.15 -8.28 12.24
N ASN A 186 -8.49 -7.86 13.30
CA ASN A 186 -7.03 -7.72 13.35
C ASN A 186 -6.47 -8.62 14.45
N THR A 187 -5.26 -9.12 14.23
CA THR A 187 -4.50 -9.87 15.21
C THR A 187 -3.26 -9.10 15.63
N HIS A 188 -2.82 -9.26 16.88
CA HIS A 188 -1.56 -8.70 17.34
C HIS A 188 -0.39 -9.30 16.59
N SER A 189 0.44 -8.42 16.05
CA SER A 189 1.68 -8.76 15.36
C SER A 189 2.65 -7.61 15.56
N LEU A 190 3.88 -7.90 15.93
CA LEU A 190 4.93 -6.90 16.10
C LEU A 190 6.13 -7.24 15.23
N TRP A 191 6.37 -6.41 14.23
CA TRP A 191 7.62 -6.37 13.47
C TRP A 191 8.51 -5.28 14.04
N MET A 192 9.76 -5.60 14.31
CA MET A 192 10.77 -4.64 14.78
C MET A 192 12.16 -5.06 14.32
N ILE A 193 13.13 -4.16 14.40
CA ILE A 193 14.54 -4.46 14.11
C ILE A 193 15.31 -4.51 15.43
N GLN A 194 16.15 -5.53 15.58
CA GLN A 194 16.94 -5.77 16.78
C GLN A 194 18.39 -6.18 16.44
N THR A 195 19.28 -6.13 17.43
CA THR A 195 20.49 -6.95 17.37
C THR A 195 20.14 -8.37 17.75
N SER A 196 20.82 -9.35 17.16
CA SER A 196 20.70 -10.77 17.51
C SER A 196 22.06 -11.34 17.89
N PRO A 197 22.15 -12.26 18.89
CA PRO A 197 23.38 -12.97 19.19
C PRO A 197 23.78 -13.98 18.10
N GLU A 198 22.85 -14.34 17.23
CA GLU A 198 23.09 -15.20 16.07
C GLU A 198 23.30 -14.33 14.83
N GLU A 199 24.39 -14.57 14.10
CA GLU A 199 24.56 -14.00 12.76
C GLU A 199 23.52 -14.58 11.83
N LYS A 200 22.53 -13.73 11.46
CA LYS A 200 21.56 -14.09 10.43
C LYS A 200 21.83 -13.24 9.19
N LYS A 201 22.04 -13.94 8.07
CA LYS A 201 22.08 -13.25 6.78
C LYS A 201 20.67 -12.76 6.42
N PRO A 202 20.57 -11.58 5.76
CA PRO A 202 21.67 -10.74 5.27
C PRO A 202 22.11 -9.62 6.21
N PHE A 203 21.46 -9.45 7.36
CA PHE A 203 21.90 -8.49 8.38
C PHE A 203 22.79 -9.21 9.42
N PRO A 204 24.13 -9.14 9.32
CA PRO A 204 25.03 -9.90 10.19
C PRO A 204 24.91 -9.53 11.67
N PHE A 205 24.40 -8.34 12.01
CA PHE A 205 24.28 -7.86 13.39
C PHE A 205 22.85 -7.49 13.78
N THR A 206 21.89 -7.64 12.85
CA THR A 206 20.50 -7.25 13.07
C THR A 206 19.55 -8.32 12.54
N ASP A 207 18.39 -8.38 13.14
CA ASP A 207 17.30 -9.25 12.73
C ASP A 207 15.98 -8.47 12.79
N SER A 208 15.09 -8.76 11.88
CA SER A 208 13.71 -8.30 11.99
C SER A 208 12.87 -9.47 12.45
N ILE A 209 12.10 -9.24 13.48
CA ILE A 209 11.31 -10.29 14.09
C ILE A 209 9.83 -9.90 14.16
N ASN A 210 9.00 -10.91 14.00
CA ASN A 210 7.60 -10.87 14.37
C ASN A 210 7.43 -11.60 15.69
N ILE A 211 7.34 -10.85 16.79
CA ILE A 211 7.26 -11.42 18.15
C ILE A 211 5.89 -12.07 18.40
N ALA A 212 4.83 -11.54 17.80
CA ALA A 212 3.50 -12.13 17.85
C ALA A 212 3.20 -12.78 16.48
N PRO A 213 3.19 -14.12 16.38
CA PRO A 213 2.99 -14.80 15.11
C PRO A 213 1.57 -14.59 14.56
N PHE A 214 1.38 -14.85 13.27
CA PHE A 214 0.06 -14.91 12.65
C PHE A 214 -0.83 -15.90 13.41
N GLY A 215 -2.05 -15.46 13.76
CA GLY A 215 -2.92 -16.21 14.67
C GLY A 215 -2.73 -15.86 16.15
N GLY A 216 -1.99 -14.80 16.45
CA GLY A 216 -1.88 -14.23 17.78
C GLY A 216 -3.21 -13.70 18.33
N LYS A 217 -3.15 -13.10 19.53
CA LYS A 217 -4.33 -12.55 20.21
C LYS A 217 -5.10 -11.59 19.29
N LYS A 218 -6.42 -11.76 19.22
CA LYS A 218 -7.32 -10.85 18.51
C LYS A 218 -7.26 -9.46 19.11
N VAL A 219 -7.27 -8.45 18.26
CA VAL A 219 -7.38 -7.05 18.67
C VAL A 219 -8.84 -6.72 18.92
N GLU A 220 -9.16 -6.32 20.15
CA GLU A 220 -10.52 -5.96 20.54
C GLU A 220 -10.86 -4.52 20.17
N GLY A 221 -12.09 -4.30 19.70
CA GLY A 221 -12.64 -2.98 19.38
C GLY A 221 -12.51 -2.59 17.91
N ASP A 222 -13.03 -1.40 17.58
CA ASP A 222 -13.02 -0.87 16.22
C ASP A 222 -11.61 -0.35 15.86
N ALA A 223 -11.01 -0.93 14.83
CA ALA A 223 -9.68 -0.53 14.35
C ALA A 223 -9.61 0.95 13.87
N ARG A 224 -10.74 1.64 13.74
CA ARG A 224 -10.81 3.07 13.42
C ARG A 224 -10.71 3.97 14.65
N ASP A 225 -10.76 3.41 15.87
CA ASP A 225 -10.67 4.14 17.12
C ASP A 225 -9.20 4.37 17.53
N ALA A 226 -8.84 5.60 17.83
CA ALA A 226 -7.50 5.98 18.29
C ALA A 226 -7.09 5.29 19.60
N LYS A 227 -8.04 4.95 20.47
CA LYS A 227 -7.77 4.20 21.70
C LYS A 227 -7.33 2.77 21.40
N VAL A 228 -7.94 2.12 20.40
CA VAL A 228 -7.53 0.79 19.93
C VAL A 228 -6.10 0.83 19.39
N HIS A 229 -5.75 1.86 18.59
CA HIS A 229 -4.38 2.07 18.13
C HIS A 229 -3.38 2.20 19.28
N SER A 230 -3.71 3.02 20.26
CA SER A 230 -2.85 3.25 21.44
C SER A 230 -2.68 1.98 22.27
N THR A 231 -3.75 1.22 22.45
CA THR A 231 -3.74 -0.07 23.17
C THR A 231 -2.87 -1.08 22.41
N PHE A 232 -3.06 -1.23 21.09
CA PHE A 232 -2.24 -2.12 20.25
C PHE A 232 -0.75 -1.82 20.38
N ILE A 233 -0.35 -0.55 20.26
CA ILE A 233 1.06 -0.13 20.36
C ILE A 233 1.63 -0.48 21.74
N ARG A 234 0.90 -0.17 22.82
CA ARG A 234 1.37 -0.42 24.19
C ARG A 234 1.46 -1.91 24.52
N GLU A 235 0.52 -2.72 24.04
CA GLU A 235 0.58 -4.18 24.16
C GLU A 235 1.76 -4.75 23.36
N SER A 236 2.02 -4.23 22.15
CA SER A 236 3.20 -4.61 21.36
C SER A 236 4.51 -4.31 22.10
N TRP A 237 4.62 -3.14 22.74
CA TRP A 237 5.79 -2.81 23.57
C TRP A 237 5.92 -3.71 24.79
N ASN A 238 4.79 -4.12 25.39
CA ASN A 238 4.79 -5.06 26.49
C ASN A 238 5.31 -6.43 26.05
N THR A 239 4.81 -6.94 24.91
CA THR A 239 5.27 -8.20 24.32
C THR A 239 6.78 -8.16 24.04
N ALA A 240 7.31 -7.05 23.54
CA ALA A 240 8.74 -6.88 23.33
C ALA A 240 9.53 -6.93 24.65
N ARG A 241 9.04 -6.24 25.71
CA ARG A 241 9.68 -6.30 27.04
C ARG A 241 9.73 -7.73 27.59
N GLU A 242 8.64 -8.45 27.53
CA GLU A 242 8.55 -9.84 28.01
C GLU A 242 9.48 -10.77 27.21
N TYR A 243 9.56 -10.58 25.89
CA TYR A 243 10.46 -11.33 25.01
C TYR A 243 11.93 -11.16 25.42
N TYR A 244 12.42 -9.91 25.60
CA TYR A 244 13.80 -9.68 26.02
C TYR A 244 14.05 -10.15 27.46
N LYS A 245 13.11 -9.90 28.37
CA LYS A 245 13.22 -10.37 29.76
C LYS A 245 13.40 -11.90 29.80
N TYR A 246 12.56 -12.64 29.08
CA TYR A 246 12.69 -14.09 28.97
C TYR A 246 14.06 -14.52 28.41
N ALA A 247 14.53 -13.84 27.36
CA ALA A 247 15.83 -14.16 26.75
C ALA A 247 16.99 -13.94 27.72
N TYR A 248 16.94 -12.87 28.53
CA TYR A 248 17.96 -12.57 29.53
C TYR A 248 17.89 -13.49 30.76
N ASP A 249 16.71 -13.68 31.31
CA ASP A 249 16.50 -14.56 32.48
C ASP A 249 16.86 -16.01 32.19
N SER A 250 16.69 -16.47 30.95
CA SER A 250 17.07 -17.82 30.52
C SER A 250 18.57 -18.02 30.24
N GLY A 251 19.38 -16.96 30.29
CA GLY A 251 20.80 -16.98 29.96
C GLY A 251 21.14 -17.17 28.47
N LYS A 252 20.14 -17.18 27.57
CA LYS A 252 20.35 -17.32 26.13
C LYS A 252 21.05 -16.12 25.51
N SER A 253 20.85 -14.94 26.09
CA SER A 253 21.42 -13.69 25.65
C SER A 253 21.50 -12.68 26.80
N SER A 254 22.01 -11.49 26.50
CA SER A 254 22.09 -10.41 27.45
C SER A 254 21.79 -9.06 26.77
N ARG A 255 21.56 -8.03 27.55
CA ARG A 255 21.36 -6.66 27.05
C ARG A 255 22.54 -6.11 26.24
N TYR A 256 23.67 -6.78 26.21
CA TYR A 256 24.88 -6.36 25.48
C TYR A 256 24.95 -6.91 24.05
N ASN A 257 24.18 -7.95 23.76
CA ASN A 257 24.20 -8.62 22.46
C ASN A 257 22.81 -8.91 21.87
N HIS A 258 21.72 -8.59 22.59
CA HIS A 258 20.36 -8.81 22.14
C HIS A 258 19.44 -7.72 22.69
N TYR A 259 19.09 -6.74 21.86
CA TYR A 259 18.27 -5.61 22.26
C TYR A 259 17.55 -4.97 21.04
N PRO A 260 16.43 -4.26 21.24
CA PRO A 260 15.73 -3.59 20.16
C PRO A 260 16.57 -2.41 19.61
N LEU A 261 16.63 -2.29 18.29
CA LEU A 261 17.24 -1.17 17.59
C LEU A 261 16.16 -0.19 17.11
N HIS A 262 15.08 -0.72 16.52
CA HIS A 262 14.04 0.10 15.95
C HIS A 262 12.66 -0.51 16.17
N LEU A 263 11.77 0.26 16.79
CA LEU A 263 10.35 -0.06 16.93
C LEU A 263 9.56 0.60 15.79
N PRO A 264 8.43 0.02 15.35
CA PRO A 264 7.63 0.65 14.31
C PRO A 264 7.11 2.02 14.76
N ALA A 265 7.24 3.02 13.88
CA ALA A 265 6.77 4.38 14.11
C ALA A 265 5.28 4.56 13.82
N MET A 266 4.59 3.50 13.40
CA MET A 266 3.15 3.50 13.14
C MET A 266 2.50 2.21 13.64
N VAL A 267 1.19 2.27 13.86
CA VAL A 267 0.41 1.08 14.22
C VAL A 267 0.43 0.05 13.08
N GLN A 268 0.69 -1.20 13.43
CA GLN A 268 0.78 -2.29 12.47
C GLN A 268 -0.55 -3.04 12.28
N LEU A 269 -1.69 -2.39 12.50
CA LEU A 269 -3.00 -2.91 12.12
C LEU A 269 -3.10 -3.05 10.60
N ARG A 270 -3.67 -4.16 10.14
CA ARG A 270 -3.70 -4.50 8.70
C ARG A 270 -5.00 -4.11 8.03
N LYS A 271 -6.15 -4.33 8.67
CA LYS A 271 -7.50 -4.15 8.15
C LYS A 271 -8.24 -3.09 8.98
N ILE A 272 -7.89 -1.81 8.78
CA ILE A 272 -8.46 -0.70 9.57
C ILE A 272 -9.80 -0.26 8.99
N ALA A 273 -9.81 0.07 7.69
CA ALA A 273 -11.02 0.46 6.99
C ALA A 273 -10.85 0.23 5.48
N CYS A 274 -11.86 -0.36 4.84
CA CYS A 274 -12.04 -0.33 3.40
C CYS A 274 -13.28 0.49 3.04
N ILE A 275 -13.30 1.03 1.83
CA ILE A 275 -14.43 1.82 1.33
C ILE A 275 -15.64 0.93 1.02
N ASN A 276 -16.85 1.53 1.00
CA ASN A 276 -17.97 0.99 0.29
C ASN A 276 -17.83 1.37 -1.19
N GLY A 277 -17.28 0.45 -1.99
CA GLY A 277 -16.96 0.66 -3.41
C GLY A 277 -18.14 0.38 -4.33
N VAL A 278 -18.03 0.84 -5.57
CA VAL A 278 -19.01 0.52 -6.65
C VAL A 278 -19.00 -0.96 -6.98
N GLU A 279 -17.83 -1.58 -6.93
CA GLU A 279 -17.61 -3.03 -7.02
C GLU A 279 -16.77 -3.47 -5.82
N SER A 280 -16.78 -4.76 -5.54
CA SER A 280 -16.06 -5.35 -4.41
C SER A 280 -15.24 -6.56 -4.84
N LEU A 281 -14.09 -6.75 -4.21
CA LEU A 281 -13.35 -8.00 -4.21
C LEU A 281 -13.68 -8.76 -2.93
N GLU A 282 -14.17 -9.99 -3.09
CA GLU A 282 -14.59 -10.89 -2.01
C GLU A 282 -13.63 -12.10 -1.93
N SER A 283 -13.82 -12.97 -0.95
CA SER A 283 -13.03 -14.21 -0.83
C SER A 283 -13.10 -15.08 -2.10
N GLU A 284 -14.26 -15.08 -2.78
CA GLU A 284 -14.52 -15.86 -3.98
C GLU A 284 -14.08 -15.16 -5.29
N SER A 285 -13.39 -14.03 -5.20
CA SER A 285 -12.92 -13.27 -6.37
C SER A 285 -11.67 -13.87 -7.01
N GLU A 286 -11.03 -14.85 -6.39
CA GLU A 286 -9.92 -15.59 -6.98
C GLU A 286 -10.38 -16.29 -8.26
N TRP A 287 -9.64 -16.09 -9.36
CA TRP A 287 -9.95 -16.63 -10.68
C TRP A 287 -11.32 -16.23 -11.25
N LYS A 288 -11.90 -15.17 -10.70
CA LYS A 288 -13.15 -14.59 -11.22
C LYS A 288 -12.82 -13.55 -12.28
N HIS A 289 -13.47 -13.68 -13.46
CA HIS A 289 -13.40 -12.68 -14.51
C HIS A 289 -14.23 -11.45 -14.20
N TYR A 290 -13.66 -10.26 -14.48
CA TYR A 290 -14.33 -8.97 -14.35
C TYR A 290 -14.15 -8.15 -15.64
N ASP A 291 -15.26 -7.87 -16.37
CA ASP A 291 -15.23 -6.99 -17.55
C ASP A 291 -14.63 -5.60 -17.24
N SER A 292 -14.75 -5.16 -15.98
CA SER A 292 -14.23 -3.91 -15.48
C SER A 292 -12.76 -3.99 -15.01
N SER A 293 -12.08 -5.12 -15.19
CA SER A 293 -10.70 -5.31 -14.68
C SER A 293 -9.73 -4.25 -15.19
N VAL A 294 -8.93 -3.70 -14.27
CA VAL A 294 -7.89 -2.70 -14.53
C VAL A 294 -6.51 -3.13 -14.03
N GLY A 295 -6.35 -4.39 -13.65
CA GLY A 295 -5.06 -4.93 -13.23
C GLY A 295 -5.14 -6.38 -12.79
N LEU A 296 -4.01 -7.08 -12.84
CA LEU A 296 -3.83 -8.42 -12.32
C LEU A 296 -2.95 -8.40 -11.06
N TYR A 297 -3.34 -9.21 -10.09
CA TYR A 297 -2.58 -9.37 -8.86
C TYR A 297 -2.53 -10.84 -8.41
N ALA A 298 -1.37 -11.31 -7.98
CA ALA A 298 -1.19 -12.64 -7.42
C ALA A 298 -1.21 -12.63 -5.89
N ASP A 299 -1.95 -13.56 -5.30
CA ASP A 299 -1.95 -13.73 -3.85
C ASP A 299 -0.60 -14.28 -3.36
N TRP A 300 -0.02 -13.59 -2.41
CA TRP A 300 1.26 -13.96 -1.81
C TRP A 300 1.20 -15.22 -0.94
N ARG A 301 0.00 -15.61 -0.48
CA ARG A 301 -0.23 -16.70 0.46
C ARG A 301 -0.09 -18.09 -0.17
N GLY A 302 -0.31 -18.20 -1.48
CA GLY A 302 -0.25 -19.47 -2.21
C GLY A 302 0.31 -19.33 -3.62
N CYS A 303 0.56 -20.44 -4.30
CA CYS A 303 0.91 -20.48 -5.71
C CYS A 303 -0.34 -20.63 -6.55
N GLY A 304 -0.38 -19.99 -7.72
CA GLY A 304 -1.49 -20.09 -8.67
C GLY A 304 -2.75 -19.33 -8.25
N MET A 305 -2.72 -18.50 -7.21
CA MET A 305 -3.86 -17.70 -6.76
C MET A 305 -3.77 -16.31 -7.39
N VAL A 306 -4.64 -16.00 -8.35
CA VAL A 306 -4.61 -14.74 -9.11
C VAL A 306 -5.98 -14.09 -9.14
N TYR A 307 -5.98 -12.75 -9.08
CA TYR A 307 -7.18 -11.91 -9.10
C TYR A 307 -7.12 -10.94 -10.27
N GLU A 308 -8.25 -10.74 -10.92
CA GLU A 308 -8.53 -9.54 -11.71
C GLU A 308 -9.06 -8.44 -10.78
N THR A 309 -8.61 -7.21 -10.98
CA THR A 309 -8.95 -6.07 -10.12
C THR A 309 -10.07 -5.25 -10.76
N PRO A 310 -11.33 -5.32 -10.28
CA PRO A 310 -12.41 -4.55 -10.86
C PRO A 310 -12.24 -3.05 -10.59
N TYR A 311 -12.50 -2.22 -11.59
CA TYR A 311 -12.32 -0.76 -11.53
C TYR A 311 -13.10 -0.11 -10.39
N GLY A 312 -14.34 -0.52 -10.20
CA GLY A 312 -15.23 0.02 -9.18
C GLY A 312 -14.77 -0.25 -7.74
N SER A 313 -13.80 -1.17 -7.53
CA SER A 313 -13.23 -1.40 -6.20
C SER A 313 -12.39 -0.23 -5.68
N LEU A 314 -11.94 0.67 -6.58
CA LEU A 314 -11.19 1.87 -6.22
C LEU A 314 -12.10 3.11 -6.10
N ILE A 315 -13.40 3.01 -6.42
CA ILE A 315 -14.33 4.14 -6.49
C ILE A 315 -15.31 4.04 -5.32
N PRO A 316 -15.30 5.00 -4.36
CA PRO A 316 -16.33 5.03 -3.32
C PRO A 316 -17.71 5.33 -3.94
N ALA A 317 -18.72 4.55 -3.56
CA ALA A 317 -20.07 4.67 -4.08
C ALA A 317 -20.82 5.94 -3.58
N ASP A 318 -20.34 6.53 -2.49
CA ASP A 318 -21.03 7.59 -1.76
C ASP A 318 -20.22 8.89 -1.61
N VAL A 319 -19.01 8.95 -2.21
CA VAL A 319 -18.16 10.17 -2.20
C VAL A 319 -17.60 10.42 -3.59
N ARG A 320 -17.79 11.64 -4.11
CA ARG A 320 -17.38 12.04 -5.45
C ARG A 320 -16.05 12.81 -5.45
N GLY A 321 -15.33 12.76 -6.59
CA GLY A 321 -14.09 13.50 -6.79
C GLY A 321 -12.86 12.84 -6.17
N ILE A 322 -12.90 11.54 -5.88
CA ILE A 322 -11.84 10.84 -5.18
C ILE A 322 -11.73 9.37 -5.62
N PHE A 323 -10.50 8.85 -5.66
CA PHE A 323 -10.20 7.43 -5.69
C PHE A 323 -9.68 6.95 -4.34
N ALA A 324 -9.93 5.69 -4.00
CA ALA A 324 -9.20 4.97 -2.96
C ALA A 324 -8.05 4.18 -3.58
N ALA A 325 -6.95 4.01 -2.83
CA ALA A 325 -5.81 3.21 -3.26
C ALA A 325 -5.14 2.48 -2.08
N GLY A 326 -4.54 1.33 -2.36
CA GLY A 326 -3.91 0.47 -1.36
C GLY A 326 -4.93 -0.30 -0.54
N ARG A 327 -4.61 -0.59 0.71
CA ARG A 327 -5.40 -1.48 1.57
C ARG A 327 -6.81 -0.99 1.93
N CYS A 328 -7.18 0.23 1.55
CA CYS A 328 -8.51 0.77 1.81
C CYS A 328 -9.47 0.72 0.61
N ILE A 329 -9.08 0.12 -0.52
CA ILE A 329 -10.01 -0.17 -1.61
C ILE A 329 -11.10 -1.15 -1.14
N CYS A 330 -12.17 -1.30 -1.93
CA CYS A 330 -13.28 -2.19 -1.56
C CYS A 330 -12.89 -3.66 -1.68
N THR A 331 -12.44 -4.24 -0.57
CA THR A 331 -12.04 -5.64 -0.46
C THR A 331 -12.55 -6.22 0.85
N ARG A 332 -12.95 -7.50 0.86
CA ARG A 332 -13.45 -8.21 2.04
C ARG A 332 -12.82 -9.59 2.16
N GLY A 333 -12.87 -10.15 3.36
CA GLY A 333 -12.40 -11.50 3.66
C GLY A 333 -10.98 -11.76 3.16
N ASP A 334 -10.78 -12.87 2.46
CA ASP A 334 -9.48 -13.30 1.93
C ASP A 334 -8.90 -12.36 0.88
N ALA A 335 -9.76 -11.72 0.07
CA ALA A 335 -9.30 -10.72 -0.88
C ALA A 335 -8.65 -9.52 -0.17
N TRP A 336 -9.14 -9.13 1.02
CA TRP A 336 -8.48 -8.08 1.79
C TRP A 336 -7.09 -8.49 2.29
N GLU A 337 -6.93 -9.74 2.73
CA GLU A 337 -5.62 -10.28 3.09
C GLU A 337 -4.65 -10.26 1.90
N ALA A 338 -5.12 -10.57 0.70
CA ALA A 338 -4.33 -10.53 -0.52
C ALA A 338 -3.93 -9.08 -0.90
N TYR A 339 -4.88 -8.15 -0.90
CA TYR A 339 -4.70 -6.79 -1.44
C TYR A 339 -4.09 -5.76 -0.46
N ARG A 340 -3.91 -6.08 0.82
CA ARG A 340 -3.36 -5.14 1.83
C ARG A 340 -1.83 -5.00 1.81
N VAL A 341 -1.14 -5.60 0.86
CA VAL A 341 0.31 -5.72 0.79
C VAL A 341 0.95 -4.77 -0.24
N ILE A 342 2.29 -4.68 -0.22
CA ILE A 342 3.05 -3.69 -0.99
C ILE A 342 2.75 -3.75 -2.50
N PRO A 343 2.80 -4.90 -3.20
CA PRO A 343 2.55 -4.93 -4.64
C PRO A 343 1.13 -4.47 -5.02
N ALA A 344 0.11 -4.96 -4.32
CA ALA A 344 -1.27 -4.55 -4.55
C ALA A 344 -1.47 -3.06 -4.27
N ALA A 345 -0.79 -2.52 -3.22
CA ALA A 345 -0.82 -1.09 -2.94
C ALA A 345 -0.17 -0.26 -4.05
N ALA A 346 0.95 -0.72 -4.60
CA ALA A 346 1.62 -0.05 -5.71
C ALA A 346 0.75 -0.04 -6.97
N MET A 347 0.20 -1.20 -7.34
CA MET A 347 -0.67 -1.37 -8.50
C MET A 347 -1.93 -0.49 -8.41
N THR A 348 -2.67 -0.58 -7.32
CA THR A 348 -3.89 0.21 -7.12
C THR A 348 -3.61 1.70 -7.00
N GLY A 349 -2.43 2.07 -6.47
CA GLY A 349 -1.94 3.45 -6.47
C GLY A 349 -1.72 3.99 -7.88
N GLU A 350 -1.02 3.22 -8.74
CA GLU A 350 -0.82 3.61 -10.14
C GLU A 350 -2.14 3.75 -10.88
N ILE A 351 -3.08 2.80 -10.72
CA ILE A 351 -4.42 2.87 -11.31
C ILE A 351 -5.16 4.13 -10.86
N ALA A 352 -5.16 4.43 -9.56
CA ALA A 352 -5.82 5.62 -9.01
C ALA A 352 -5.19 6.92 -9.53
N GLY A 353 -3.85 6.99 -9.65
CA GLY A 353 -3.13 8.14 -10.20
C GLY A 353 -3.44 8.38 -11.68
N VAL A 354 -3.53 7.31 -12.48
CA VAL A 354 -3.97 7.39 -13.89
C VAL A 354 -5.43 7.84 -13.98
N GLY A 355 -6.32 7.24 -13.17
CA GLY A 355 -7.73 7.61 -13.12
C GLY A 355 -7.94 9.07 -12.73
N ALA A 356 -7.25 9.56 -11.70
CA ALA A 356 -7.30 10.95 -11.28
C ALA A 356 -6.80 11.89 -12.38
N SER A 357 -5.74 11.50 -13.11
CA SER A 357 -5.21 12.28 -14.26
C SER A 357 -6.24 12.40 -15.38
N LEU A 358 -6.91 11.30 -15.73
CA LEU A 358 -7.97 11.30 -16.75
C LEU A 358 -9.17 12.12 -16.30
N ALA A 359 -9.59 12.01 -15.03
CA ALA A 359 -10.72 12.77 -14.49
C ALA A 359 -10.45 14.28 -14.52
N VAL A 360 -9.23 14.71 -14.18
CA VAL A 360 -8.82 16.13 -14.29
C VAL A 360 -8.82 16.59 -15.74
N ALA A 361 -8.19 15.84 -16.65
CA ALA A 361 -8.07 16.19 -18.05
C ALA A 361 -9.44 16.29 -18.75
N ARG A 362 -10.38 15.41 -18.42
CA ARG A 362 -11.72 15.37 -19.01
C ARG A 362 -12.76 16.20 -18.23
N LYS A 363 -12.39 16.74 -17.06
CA LYS A 363 -13.30 17.46 -16.14
C LYS A 363 -14.55 16.64 -15.76
N CYS A 364 -14.35 15.34 -15.50
CA CYS A 364 -15.41 14.39 -15.18
C CYS A 364 -15.17 13.75 -13.81
N ASP A 365 -16.07 12.85 -13.39
CA ASP A 365 -15.90 12.04 -12.20
C ASP A 365 -15.32 10.64 -12.55
N ALA A 366 -14.86 9.89 -11.54
CA ALA A 366 -14.42 8.51 -11.73
C ALA A 366 -15.49 7.63 -12.38
N LEU A 367 -16.76 7.83 -12.01
CA LEU A 367 -17.90 7.07 -12.54
C LEU A 367 -18.17 7.35 -14.03
N ASP A 368 -17.67 8.47 -14.57
CA ASP A 368 -17.83 8.84 -15.98
C ASP A 368 -16.69 8.28 -16.86
N LEU A 369 -15.65 7.71 -16.24
CA LEU A 369 -14.53 7.05 -16.94
C LEU A 369 -14.86 5.59 -17.21
N SER A 370 -14.59 5.14 -18.43
CA SER A 370 -14.68 3.71 -18.72
C SER A 370 -13.41 2.96 -18.28
N PRO A 371 -13.50 1.69 -17.84
CA PRO A 371 -12.33 0.88 -17.59
C PRO A 371 -11.36 0.81 -18.78
N GLU A 372 -11.88 0.86 -20.02
CA GLU A 372 -11.05 0.84 -21.22
C GLU A 372 -10.20 2.12 -21.39
N ASP A 373 -10.70 3.26 -20.93
CA ASP A 373 -9.92 4.50 -20.91
C ASP A 373 -8.68 4.38 -20.01
N LEU A 374 -8.84 3.73 -18.84
CA LEU A 374 -7.74 3.46 -17.93
C LEU A 374 -6.79 2.41 -18.52
N ARG A 375 -7.34 1.30 -19.04
CA ARG A 375 -6.53 0.23 -19.65
C ARG A 375 -5.63 0.77 -20.75
N ARG A 376 -6.14 1.62 -21.64
CA ARG A 376 -5.36 2.25 -22.72
C ARG A 376 -4.15 3.02 -22.18
N GLU A 377 -4.30 3.73 -21.07
CA GLU A 377 -3.19 4.46 -20.43
C GLU A 377 -2.24 3.53 -19.67
N LEU A 378 -2.76 2.56 -18.95
CA LEU A 378 -1.99 1.61 -18.16
C LEU A 378 -1.16 0.63 -19.03
N ARG A 379 -1.66 0.26 -20.23
CA ARG A 379 -0.90 -0.55 -21.20
C ARG A 379 0.44 0.08 -21.58
N LYS A 380 0.58 1.39 -21.56
CA LYS A 380 1.84 2.09 -21.81
C LYS A 380 2.94 1.70 -20.79
N ASN A 381 2.53 1.25 -19.59
CA ASN A 381 3.40 0.75 -18.52
C ASN A 381 3.37 -0.79 -18.41
N ASN A 382 3.02 -1.47 -19.51
CA ASN A 382 2.97 -2.94 -19.61
C ASN A 382 1.93 -3.62 -18.71
N PHE A 383 0.94 -2.92 -18.18
CA PHE A 383 -0.12 -3.53 -17.39
C PHE A 383 -0.86 -4.63 -18.15
N LYS A 384 -1.28 -5.64 -17.41
CA LYS A 384 -2.15 -6.72 -17.83
C LYS A 384 -3.42 -6.69 -16.99
N PHE A 385 -4.53 -7.07 -17.60
CA PHE A 385 -5.86 -6.90 -17.01
C PHE A 385 -6.60 -8.20 -16.87
N TYR A 386 -6.32 -9.15 -17.74
CA TYR A 386 -7.01 -10.42 -17.85
C TYR A 386 -6.03 -11.58 -17.77
N PHE A 387 -6.49 -12.72 -17.25
CA PHE A 387 -5.67 -13.92 -17.07
C PHE A 387 -4.98 -14.36 -18.35
N GLU A 388 -5.69 -14.31 -19.48
CA GLU A 388 -5.20 -14.74 -20.79
C GLU A 388 -4.05 -13.87 -21.31
N GLU A 389 -4.00 -12.59 -20.91
CA GLU A 389 -2.92 -11.68 -21.31
C GLU A 389 -1.54 -12.07 -20.74
N VAL A 390 -1.52 -12.94 -19.73
CA VAL A 390 -0.31 -13.51 -19.13
C VAL A 390 -0.21 -15.04 -19.35
N GLY A 391 -1.12 -15.61 -20.15
CA GLY A 391 -1.13 -17.03 -20.48
C GLY A 391 -1.64 -17.92 -19.37
N LEU A 392 -2.50 -17.39 -18.49
CA LEU A 392 -3.17 -18.14 -17.43
C LEU A 392 -4.59 -18.51 -17.88
N ASP A 393 -4.99 -19.75 -17.60
CA ASP A 393 -6.33 -20.29 -17.93
C ASP A 393 -7.08 -20.64 -16.64
N PRO A 394 -8.15 -19.90 -16.29
CA PRO A 394 -8.97 -20.19 -15.13
C PRO A 394 -9.58 -21.59 -15.13
N ASP A 395 -9.91 -22.15 -16.30
CA ASP A 395 -10.52 -23.46 -16.41
C ASP A 395 -9.51 -24.60 -16.18
N GLN A 396 -8.26 -24.41 -16.55
CA GLN A 396 -7.19 -25.34 -16.20
C GLN A 396 -7.01 -25.40 -14.69
N TYR A 397 -6.92 -24.25 -14.03
CA TYR A 397 -6.74 -24.17 -12.58
C TYR A 397 -7.91 -24.83 -11.79
N ARG A 398 -9.16 -24.65 -12.25
CA ARG A 398 -10.34 -25.26 -11.62
C ARG A 398 -10.37 -26.78 -11.74
N ARG A 399 -9.73 -27.36 -12.78
CA ARG A 399 -9.64 -28.81 -12.97
C ARG A 399 -8.57 -29.46 -12.09
N GLU A 400 -7.57 -28.68 -11.64
CA GLU A 400 -6.46 -29.16 -10.83
C GLU A 400 -6.73 -29.05 -9.30
N LYS A 401 -7.81 -28.37 -8.90
CA LYS A 401 -8.35 -28.32 -7.54
C LYS A 401 -9.42 -29.39 -7.34
#